data_03bcc924127397edee2956c130d951a1
#
_entry.id   03bcc924127397edee2956c130d951a1
#
_cell.length_a   1.000
_cell.length_b   1.000
_cell.length_c   1.000
_cell.angle_alpha   90.00
_cell.angle_beta   90.00
_cell.angle_gamma   90.00
#
_symmetry.space_group_name_H-M   'P 1'
#
loop_
_entity.id
_entity.type
_entity.pdbx_description
1 polymer ?
#
loop_
_entity_poly.entity_id
_entity_poly.type
_entity_poly.pdbx_seq_one_letter_code
_entity_poly.pdbx_strand_id
1 'polypeptide(L)'
;MATLANQNQKPANDDIDPNNTAEQATTVADEQAEPMGMPTAEEIIAENEKLRSQIELHGGGKAGSILQKAGLESDLKPFQAELILMQKYLEETKRRMIILFEGRDASGKGGTIRRVTRYMNEKHYRVVALGKPTSAVRTQWFFQRYVEHFPRGGECVLFDRSWYNRAMVEPVFGFCTPEEYKIFMKGVVGFEKDLVRQGTILVKLYFSVTKNEQARRFDRRKNDALRQWKLSEVDLQAQERWDDFTNQKYEMLKKTHSNHAPWTVIRSEDKHQARPVSYTHLRAHET
;
A
#
# COMPACT_ATOMS: atom_id res chain seq x y z
N MET A 1 -34.14 53.87 -16.64
CA MET A 1 -35.55 53.78 -16.17
C MET A 1 -35.62 52.48 -15.38
N ALA A 2 -35.89 52.39 -14.16
CA ALA A 2 -36.28 53.12 -12.95
C ALA A 2 -35.73 52.22 -11.80
N THR A 3 -34.92 52.62 -10.94
CA THR A 3 -35.04 53.34 -9.65
C THR A 3 -36.25 52.93 -8.78
N LEU A 4 -35.92 52.44 -7.57
CA LEU A 4 -36.54 52.66 -6.27
C LEU A 4 -36.02 51.58 -5.31
N ALA A 5 -35.16 51.83 -4.39
CA ALA A 5 -35.16 52.66 -3.16
C ALA A 5 -35.93 52.02 -2.00
N ASN A 6 -35.17 51.59 -1.01
CA ASN A 6 -35.24 51.98 0.40
C ASN A 6 -36.36 51.43 1.30
N GLN A 7 -36.02 50.78 2.40
CA GLN A 7 -36.25 51.34 3.75
C GLN A 7 -35.69 50.41 4.86
N ASN A 8 -34.90 51.07 5.69
CA ASN A 8 -34.53 50.74 7.07
C ASN A 8 -35.72 50.38 7.95
N GLN A 9 -35.54 49.42 8.85
CA GLN A 9 -35.99 49.60 10.25
C GLN A 9 -35.23 48.65 11.18
N LYS A 10 -34.58 49.27 12.16
CA LYS A 10 -34.04 48.69 13.38
C LYS A 10 -35.11 48.87 14.48
N PRO A 11 -35.30 47.96 15.41
CA PRO A 11 -35.57 48.33 16.80
C PRO A 11 -34.58 47.67 17.76
N ALA A 12 -34.00 48.50 18.56
CA ALA A 12 -34.24 48.78 19.98
C ALA A 12 -33.62 47.73 20.93
N ASN A 13 -32.68 48.26 21.71
CA ASN A 13 -32.09 47.72 22.93
C ASN A 13 -33.17 47.30 23.93
N ASP A 14 -32.93 46.15 24.58
CA ASP A 14 -33.38 45.95 25.95
C ASP A 14 -32.18 45.53 26.79
N ASP A 15 -31.91 46.35 27.78
CA ASP A 15 -30.96 46.18 28.87
C ASP A 15 -31.33 44.97 29.71
N ILE A 16 -30.40 44.02 29.91
CA ILE A 16 -30.48 43.01 30.95
C ILE A 16 -29.24 43.13 31.84
N ASP A 17 -29.53 43.51 33.08
CA ASP A 17 -28.74 43.68 34.27
C ASP A 17 -27.80 42.46 34.56
N PRO A 18 -26.50 42.65 34.79
CA PRO A 18 -25.57 41.58 35.09
C PRO A 18 -25.38 41.34 36.59
N ASN A 19 -26.45 41.15 37.37
CA ASN A 19 -26.32 40.73 38.78
C ASN A 19 -27.60 40.06 39.26
N ASN A 20 -27.73 38.76 38.98
CA ASN A 20 -28.35 37.79 39.90
C ASN A 20 -28.39 36.40 39.29
N THR A 21 -27.58 35.53 39.76
CA THR A 21 -27.84 34.13 40.23
C THR A 21 -26.51 33.39 40.34
N ALA A 22 -25.89 33.60 41.46
CA ALA A 22 -25.02 32.55 42.04
C ALA A 22 -25.93 31.50 42.70
N GLU A 23 -25.44 30.28 42.75
CA GLU A 23 -25.96 29.07 43.42
C GLU A 23 -26.91 28.19 42.58
N GLN A 24 -26.29 27.21 41.97
CA GLN A 24 -26.53 25.76 41.99
C GLN A 24 -25.83 25.09 40.80
N ALA A 25 -24.51 25.08 40.85
CA ALA A 25 -23.73 24.16 40.02
C ALA A 25 -23.54 22.87 40.84
N THR A 26 -24.40 21.91 40.60
CA THR A 26 -24.22 20.51 41.00
C THR A 26 -22.91 20.03 40.38
N THR A 27 -21.96 19.66 41.23
CA THR A 27 -20.74 18.96 40.93
C THR A 27 -21.07 17.64 40.27
N VAL A 28 -21.03 17.60 38.94
CA VAL A 28 -20.85 16.37 38.17
C VAL A 28 -19.37 16.08 38.26
N ALA A 29 -19.02 15.03 39.03
CA ALA A 29 -17.68 14.51 39.10
C ALA A 29 -17.23 14.18 37.68
N ASP A 30 -16.15 14.84 37.29
CA ASP A 30 -15.38 14.54 36.09
C ASP A 30 -14.76 13.16 36.31
N GLU A 31 -15.45 12.11 35.87
CA GLU A 31 -14.87 10.79 35.72
C GLU A 31 -13.85 10.93 34.61
N GLN A 32 -12.60 11.15 34.98
CA GLN A 32 -11.45 11.07 34.12
C GLN A 32 -11.45 9.67 33.49
N ALA A 33 -11.99 9.56 32.30
CA ALA A 33 -11.76 8.40 31.46
C ALA A 33 -10.25 8.34 31.22
N GLU A 34 -9.58 7.41 31.90
CA GLU A 34 -8.21 7.07 31.58
C GLU A 34 -8.11 6.78 30.09
N PRO A 35 -7.11 7.32 29.38
CA PRO A 35 -6.93 7.01 27.98
C PRO A 35 -6.74 5.49 27.90
N MET A 36 -7.66 4.78 27.25
CA MET A 36 -7.49 3.36 26.94
C MET A 36 -6.16 3.23 26.21
N GLY A 37 -5.12 2.83 26.95
CA GLY A 37 -3.81 2.58 26.40
C GLY A 37 -3.94 1.56 25.28
N MET A 38 -3.39 1.85 24.11
CA MET A 38 -3.29 0.83 23.06
C MET A 38 -2.55 -0.37 23.65
N PRO A 39 -3.06 -1.60 23.45
CA PRO A 39 -2.41 -2.77 23.99
C PRO A 39 -0.98 -2.86 23.47
N THR A 40 -0.05 -3.21 24.33
CA THR A 40 1.36 -3.39 23.97
C THR A 40 1.52 -4.56 22.99
N ALA A 41 2.62 -4.59 22.28
CA ALA A 41 2.92 -5.71 21.38
C ALA A 41 2.94 -7.06 22.11
N GLU A 42 3.36 -7.08 23.37
CA GLU A 42 3.39 -8.28 24.22
C GLU A 42 1.99 -8.75 24.60
N GLU A 43 1.08 -7.84 24.95
CA GLU A 43 -0.32 -8.17 25.24
C GLU A 43 -1.04 -8.73 24.02
N ILE A 44 -0.78 -8.16 22.83
CA ILE A 44 -1.34 -8.67 21.57
C ILE A 44 -0.79 -10.06 21.23
N ILE A 45 0.50 -10.30 21.47
CA ILE A 45 1.12 -11.62 21.26
C ILE A 45 0.48 -12.65 22.19
N ALA A 46 0.32 -12.33 23.49
CA ALA A 46 -0.30 -13.21 24.47
C ALA A 46 -1.77 -13.54 24.15
N GLU A 47 -2.54 -12.55 23.70
CA GLU A 47 -3.92 -12.76 23.26
C GLU A 47 -3.99 -13.62 22.00
N ASN A 48 -3.07 -13.46 21.05
CA ASN A 48 -2.98 -14.27 19.86
C ASN A 48 -2.59 -15.74 20.14
N GLU A 49 -1.72 -15.99 21.11
CA GLU A 49 -1.38 -17.35 21.57
C GLU A 49 -2.57 -18.03 22.24
N LYS A 50 -3.34 -17.31 23.04
CA LYS A 50 -4.57 -17.79 23.66
C LYS A 50 -5.63 -18.14 22.60
N LEU A 51 -5.79 -17.31 21.58
CA LEU A 51 -6.69 -17.56 20.45
C LEU A 51 -6.24 -18.79 19.62
N ARG A 52 -4.95 -18.98 19.40
CA ARG A 52 -4.40 -20.16 18.71
C ARG A 52 -4.68 -21.44 19.50
N SER A 53 -4.48 -21.43 20.80
CA SER A 53 -4.79 -22.59 21.67
C SER A 53 -6.30 -22.95 21.64
N GLN A 54 -7.17 -21.95 21.61
CA GLN A 54 -8.62 -22.18 21.46
C GLN A 54 -8.98 -22.73 20.09
N ILE A 55 -8.29 -22.33 19.02
CA ILE A 55 -8.47 -22.86 17.66
C ILE A 55 -8.05 -24.33 17.58
N GLU A 56 -6.97 -24.70 18.22
CA GLU A 56 -6.49 -26.09 18.30
C GLU A 56 -7.45 -26.99 19.09
N LEU A 57 -8.02 -26.48 20.18
CA LEU A 57 -9.00 -27.20 21.01
C LEU A 57 -10.36 -27.43 20.30
N HIS A 58 -10.78 -26.51 19.43
CA HIS A 58 -12.08 -26.57 18.72
C HIS A 58 -11.92 -27.00 17.25
N GLY A 59 -10.78 -27.62 16.90
CA GLY A 59 -10.35 -27.95 15.57
C GLY A 59 -11.33 -28.71 14.72
N GLY A 60 -11.45 -28.26 13.47
CA GLY A 60 -12.09 -28.95 12.35
C GLY A 60 -13.43 -28.33 11.91
N GLY A 61 -13.47 -27.81 10.67
CA GLY A 61 -14.68 -27.31 10.05
C GLY A 61 -14.67 -25.81 9.72
N LYS A 62 -15.81 -25.27 9.31
CA LYS A 62 -15.96 -23.85 8.94
C LYS A 62 -15.60 -22.90 10.09
N ALA A 63 -15.94 -23.26 11.33
CA ALA A 63 -15.63 -22.45 12.51
C ALA A 63 -14.12 -22.31 12.75
N GLY A 64 -13.35 -23.40 12.70
CA GLY A 64 -11.89 -23.37 12.83
C GLY A 64 -11.23 -22.51 11.74
N SER A 65 -11.71 -22.59 10.50
CA SER A 65 -11.17 -21.75 9.42
C SER A 65 -11.47 -20.25 9.57
N ILE A 66 -12.60 -19.90 10.20
CA ILE A 66 -12.99 -18.51 10.50
C ILE A 66 -12.11 -17.96 11.63
N LEU A 67 -11.95 -18.72 12.72
CA LEU A 67 -11.10 -18.36 13.86
C LEU A 67 -9.63 -18.21 13.43
N GLN A 68 -9.12 -19.13 12.61
CA GLN A 68 -7.77 -19.03 12.03
C GLN A 68 -7.60 -17.74 11.22
N LYS A 69 -8.57 -17.39 10.38
CA LYS A 69 -8.52 -16.13 9.61
C LYS A 69 -8.57 -14.91 10.52
N ALA A 70 -9.40 -14.93 11.54
CA ALA A 70 -9.50 -13.84 12.51
C ALA A 70 -8.19 -13.65 13.29
N GLY A 71 -7.57 -14.74 13.76
CA GLY A 71 -6.24 -14.72 14.38
C GLY A 71 -5.18 -14.10 13.45
N LEU A 72 -5.12 -14.57 12.20
CA LEU A 72 -4.17 -14.04 11.20
C LEU A 72 -4.41 -12.56 10.84
N GLU A 73 -5.64 -12.07 10.94
CA GLU A 73 -5.92 -10.63 10.79
C GLU A 73 -5.54 -9.84 12.05
N SER A 74 -5.71 -10.42 13.23
CA SER A 74 -5.27 -9.83 14.50
C SER A 74 -3.75 -9.67 14.53
N ASP A 75 -2.99 -10.66 14.09
CA ASP A 75 -1.51 -10.62 14.00
C ASP A 75 -0.99 -9.45 13.13
N LEU A 76 -1.81 -8.89 12.25
CA LEU A 76 -1.43 -7.77 11.40
C LEU A 76 -1.69 -6.40 12.03
N LYS A 77 -2.52 -6.31 13.07
CA LYS A 77 -2.91 -5.02 13.67
C LYS A 77 -1.71 -4.19 14.17
N PRO A 78 -0.71 -4.75 14.88
CA PRO A 78 0.46 -3.98 15.31
C PRO A 78 1.19 -3.34 14.13
N PHE A 79 1.42 -4.12 13.08
CA PHE A 79 2.08 -3.61 11.87
C PHE A 79 1.25 -2.54 11.16
N GLN A 80 -0.07 -2.66 11.19
CA GLN A 80 -0.97 -1.66 10.60
C GLN A 80 -0.96 -0.36 11.40
N ALA A 81 -0.86 -0.43 12.74
CA ALA A 81 -0.66 0.73 13.60
C ALA A 81 0.67 1.45 13.27
N GLU A 82 1.75 0.72 13.08
CA GLU A 82 3.05 1.26 12.64
C GLU A 82 2.95 2.01 11.29
N LEU A 83 2.14 1.51 10.34
CA LEU A 83 1.94 2.20 9.07
C LEU A 83 1.18 3.53 9.22
N ILE A 84 0.29 3.63 10.22
CA ILE A 84 -0.38 4.90 10.55
C ILE A 84 0.64 5.88 11.12
N LEU A 85 1.54 5.43 12.00
CA LEU A 85 2.62 6.25 12.52
C LEU A 85 3.57 6.72 11.42
N MET A 86 3.94 5.81 10.50
CA MET A 86 4.72 6.17 9.30
C MET A 86 4.02 7.26 8.49
N GLN A 87 2.72 7.11 8.23
CA GLN A 87 1.97 8.12 7.49
C GLN A 87 1.97 9.47 8.20
N LYS A 88 1.76 9.48 9.52
CA LYS A 88 1.84 10.69 10.34
C LYS A 88 3.23 11.35 10.25
N TYR A 89 4.29 10.55 10.33
CA TYR A 89 5.66 11.03 10.14
C TYR A 89 5.85 11.72 8.77
N LEU A 90 5.34 11.11 7.68
CA LEU A 90 5.41 11.72 6.35
C LEU A 90 4.66 13.06 6.30
N GLU A 91 3.48 13.13 6.92
CA GLU A 91 2.66 14.34 6.98
C GLU A 91 3.37 15.48 7.75
N GLU A 92 3.96 15.17 8.89
CA GLU A 92 4.67 16.15 9.75
C GLU A 92 5.98 16.64 9.10
N THR A 93 6.75 15.73 8.54
CA THR A 93 8.06 16.04 7.94
C THR A 93 7.99 16.51 6.48
N LYS A 94 6.81 16.44 5.87
CA LYS A 94 6.60 16.72 4.44
C LYS A 94 7.47 15.86 3.51
N ARG A 95 7.91 14.69 3.97
CA ARG A 95 8.64 13.74 3.13
C ARG A 95 7.70 13.06 2.14
N ARG A 96 8.27 12.58 1.06
CA ARG A 96 7.57 11.85 -0.01
C ARG A 96 7.96 10.38 0.05
N MET A 97 6.99 9.47 -0.12
CA MET A 97 7.27 8.05 -0.17
C MET A 97 6.71 7.42 -1.44
N ILE A 98 7.53 6.58 -2.08
CA ILE A 98 7.13 5.75 -3.22
C ILE A 98 7.42 4.30 -2.86
N ILE A 99 6.40 3.43 -2.99
CA ILE A 99 6.53 2.01 -2.76
C ILE A 99 6.22 1.27 -4.05
N LEU A 100 7.18 0.49 -4.54
CA LEU A 100 7.01 -0.34 -5.73
C LEU A 100 6.65 -1.76 -5.33
N PHE A 101 5.53 -2.26 -5.82
CA PHE A 101 5.09 -3.64 -5.67
C PHE A 101 5.31 -4.38 -6.98
N GLU A 102 6.41 -5.13 -7.05
CA GLU A 102 6.80 -5.89 -8.22
C GLU A 102 6.71 -7.40 -7.97
N GLY A 103 6.73 -8.17 -9.03
CA GLY A 103 6.64 -9.62 -8.99
C GLY A 103 5.71 -10.19 -10.03
N ARG A 104 5.75 -11.51 -10.18
CA ARG A 104 4.94 -12.25 -11.15
C ARG A 104 3.44 -12.08 -10.91
N ASP A 105 2.65 -12.41 -11.91
CA ASP A 105 1.20 -12.45 -11.76
C ASP A 105 0.80 -13.47 -10.71
N ALA A 106 -0.31 -13.19 -10.04
CA ALA A 106 -0.78 -13.96 -8.88
C ALA A 106 0.19 -14.04 -7.68
N SER A 107 1.32 -13.31 -7.66
CA SER A 107 2.26 -13.31 -6.53
C SER A 107 1.70 -12.74 -5.23
N GLY A 108 0.61 -11.96 -5.26
CA GLY A 108 -0.06 -11.44 -4.06
C GLY A 108 0.03 -9.94 -3.86
N LYS A 109 0.67 -9.19 -4.76
CA LYS A 109 0.84 -7.72 -4.73
C LYS A 109 -0.42 -6.97 -4.33
N GLY A 110 -1.47 -6.99 -5.13
CA GLY A 110 -2.70 -6.25 -4.86
C GLY A 110 -3.45 -6.70 -3.59
N GLY A 111 -3.19 -7.92 -3.10
CA GLY A 111 -3.70 -8.38 -1.79
C GLY A 111 -2.93 -7.75 -0.63
N THR A 112 -1.64 -7.54 -0.79
CA THR A 112 -0.79 -6.86 0.20
C THR A 112 -1.08 -5.36 0.19
N ILE A 113 -1.14 -4.72 -0.97
CA ILE A 113 -1.50 -3.29 -1.10
C ILE A 113 -2.80 -2.98 -0.35
N ARG A 114 -3.89 -3.74 -0.59
CA ARG A 114 -5.16 -3.52 0.12
C ARG A 114 -5.09 -3.66 1.64
N ARG A 115 -4.13 -4.42 2.16
CA ARG A 115 -3.96 -4.58 3.60
C ARG A 115 -3.06 -3.49 4.18
N VAL A 116 -2.03 -3.11 3.47
CA VAL A 116 -1.18 -1.96 3.82
C VAL A 116 -2.04 -0.72 3.94
N THR A 117 -2.92 -0.48 2.97
CA THR A 117 -3.73 0.75 2.93
C THR A 117 -5.01 0.70 3.75
N ARG A 118 -5.34 -0.44 4.38
CA ARG A 118 -6.65 -0.69 5.01
C ARG A 118 -7.07 0.36 6.05
N TYR A 119 -6.12 0.88 6.80
CA TYR A 119 -6.35 1.84 7.89
C TYR A 119 -5.61 3.17 7.67
N MET A 120 -4.91 3.32 6.55
CA MET A 120 -4.25 4.57 6.20
C MET A 120 -5.27 5.63 5.82
N ASN A 121 -4.96 6.89 6.09
CA ASN A 121 -5.78 8.02 5.68
C ASN A 121 -5.70 8.20 4.15
N GLU A 122 -6.81 8.03 3.46
CA GLU A 122 -6.90 8.08 1.98
C GLU A 122 -6.50 9.45 1.38
N LYS A 123 -6.50 10.51 2.18
CA LYS A 123 -6.07 11.84 1.73
C LYS A 123 -4.55 11.92 1.47
N HIS A 124 -3.77 11.02 2.08
CA HIS A 124 -2.31 11.05 2.08
C HIS A 124 -1.68 9.83 1.40
N TYR A 125 -2.46 8.98 0.76
CA TYR A 125 -1.90 7.94 -0.11
C TYR A 125 -2.70 7.79 -1.41
N ARG A 126 -2.03 7.21 -2.42
CA ARG A 126 -2.65 6.79 -3.68
C ARG A 126 -2.09 5.45 -4.13
N VAL A 127 -2.97 4.62 -4.69
CA VAL A 127 -2.57 3.39 -5.36
C VAL A 127 -2.62 3.63 -6.86
N VAL A 128 -1.48 3.41 -7.54
CA VAL A 128 -1.32 3.62 -8.97
C VAL A 128 -1.08 2.28 -9.65
N ALA A 129 -1.97 1.94 -10.60
CA ALA A 129 -1.85 0.75 -11.42
C ALA A 129 -2.05 1.17 -12.88
N LEU A 130 -0.95 1.36 -13.61
CA LEU A 130 -1.00 1.84 -14.99
C LEU A 130 -1.22 0.68 -15.96
N GLY A 131 -2.23 0.81 -16.79
CA GLY A 131 -2.51 -0.11 -17.89
C GLY A 131 -1.51 0.00 -19.04
N LYS A 132 -1.80 -0.67 -20.18
CA LYS A 132 -1.03 -0.57 -21.40
C LYS A 132 -0.98 0.89 -21.89
N PRO A 133 0.19 1.43 -22.24
CA PRO A 133 0.29 2.80 -22.76
C PRO A 133 -0.41 2.95 -24.11
N THR A 134 -1.04 4.09 -24.33
CA THR A 134 -1.56 4.48 -25.66
C THR A 134 -0.41 4.75 -26.64
N SER A 135 -0.71 4.85 -27.94
CA SER A 135 0.30 5.21 -28.94
C SER A 135 0.96 6.56 -28.63
N ALA A 136 0.19 7.56 -28.23
CA ALA A 136 0.70 8.87 -27.83
C ALA A 136 1.64 8.80 -26.62
N VAL A 137 1.27 8.06 -25.57
CA VAL A 137 2.12 7.87 -24.38
C VAL A 137 3.42 7.15 -24.71
N ARG A 138 3.43 6.27 -25.73
CA ARG A 138 4.66 5.57 -26.17
C ARG A 138 5.71 6.50 -26.79
N THR A 139 5.32 7.68 -27.30
CA THR A 139 6.24 8.67 -27.87
C THR A 139 6.89 9.57 -26.80
N GLN A 140 6.38 9.53 -25.58
CA GLN A 140 6.91 10.30 -24.46
C GLN A 140 8.15 9.63 -23.88
N TRP A 141 8.89 10.38 -23.07
CA TRP A 141 9.92 9.80 -22.23
C TRP A 141 9.33 8.70 -21.34
N PHE A 142 9.96 7.53 -21.30
CA PHE A 142 9.37 6.33 -20.67
C PHE A 142 8.88 6.54 -19.25
N PHE A 143 9.63 7.29 -18.43
CA PHE A 143 9.26 7.55 -17.03
C PHE A 143 8.13 8.58 -16.88
N GLN A 144 7.81 9.38 -17.90
CA GLN A 144 6.83 10.47 -17.84
C GLN A 144 5.51 10.01 -17.22
N ARG A 145 4.95 8.92 -17.72
CA ARG A 145 3.69 8.35 -17.24
C ARG A 145 3.69 7.92 -15.76
N TYR A 146 4.86 7.71 -15.17
CA TYR A 146 5.00 7.38 -13.74
C TYR A 146 5.24 8.63 -12.91
N VAL A 147 6.05 9.56 -13.41
CA VAL A 147 6.39 10.83 -12.74
C VAL A 147 5.14 11.68 -12.49
N GLU A 148 4.17 11.67 -13.40
CA GLU A 148 2.87 12.35 -13.26
C GLU A 148 2.08 11.93 -11.99
N HIS A 149 2.39 10.76 -11.46
CA HIS A 149 1.74 10.20 -10.27
C HIS A 149 2.59 10.31 -9.01
N PHE A 150 3.71 10.99 -9.03
CA PHE A 150 4.60 11.06 -7.87
C PHE A 150 3.96 11.81 -6.70
N PRO A 151 4.35 11.46 -5.45
CA PRO A 151 3.78 12.04 -4.26
C PRO A 151 4.19 13.49 -4.07
N ARG A 152 3.29 14.28 -3.51
CA ARG A 152 3.58 15.58 -2.91
C ARG A 152 4.18 15.38 -1.52
N GLY A 153 4.66 16.47 -0.92
CA GLY A 153 5.12 16.43 0.48
C GLY A 153 4.02 15.92 1.42
N GLY A 154 4.34 14.91 2.23
CA GLY A 154 3.39 14.27 3.13
C GLY A 154 2.54 13.15 2.51
N GLU A 155 2.80 12.77 1.26
CA GLU A 155 2.04 11.72 0.59
C GLU A 155 2.88 10.45 0.37
N CYS A 156 2.18 9.31 0.32
CA CYS A 156 2.69 7.99 -0.07
C CYS A 156 2.01 7.51 -1.36
N VAL A 157 2.79 7.08 -2.34
CA VAL A 157 2.28 6.47 -3.57
C VAL A 157 2.71 5.01 -3.66
N LEU A 158 1.74 4.11 -3.81
CA LEU A 158 1.93 2.68 -3.95
C LEU A 158 1.71 2.28 -5.42
N PHE A 159 2.75 1.83 -6.09
CA PHE A 159 2.65 1.35 -7.48
C PHE A 159 2.39 -0.17 -7.52
N ASP A 160 1.21 -0.61 -8.01
CA ASP A 160 0.97 -2.01 -8.39
C ASP A 160 1.52 -2.22 -9.79
N ARG A 161 2.76 -2.67 -9.88
CA ARG A 161 3.68 -2.59 -11.02
C ARG A 161 4.12 -1.14 -11.31
N SER A 162 5.37 -1.00 -11.67
CA SER A 162 6.02 0.29 -11.86
C SER A 162 6.74 0.37 -13.22
N TRP A 163 7.68 1.28 -13.32
CA TRP A 163 8.60 1.37 -14.45
C TRP A 163 9.40 0.08 -14.69
N TYR A 164 9.45 -0.81 -13.73
CA TYR A 164 10.07 -2.13 -13.89
C TYR A 164 9.29 -3.10 -14.79
N ASN A 165 8.12 -2.73 -15.28
CA ASN A 165 7.48 -3.40 -16.42
C ASN A 165 8.44 -3.52 -17.61
N ARG A 166 9.29 -2.48 -17.87
CA ARG A 166 10.30 -2.47 -18.92
C ARG A 166 11.42 -3.48 -18.68
N ALA A 167 11.68 -3.89 -17.44
CA ALA A 167 12.67 -4.90 -17.10
C ALA A 167 12.11 -6.32 -17.02
N MET A 168 10.79 -6.47 -16.90
CA MET A 168 10.14 -7.75 -16.62
C MET A 168 9.18 -8.19 -17.74
N VAL A 169 7.96 -7.66 -17.73
CA VAL A 169 6.90 -8.13 -18.61
C VAL A 169 7.12 -7.69 -20.07
N GLU A 170 7.62 -6.48 -20.29
CA GLU A 170 7.75 -5.93 -21.64
C GLU A 170 8.74 -6.69 -22.53
N PRO A 171 9.97 -7.04 -22.07
CA PRO A 171 10.89 -7.83 -22.90
C PRO A 171 10.41 -9.26 -23.12
N VAL A 172 9.73 -9.88 -22.15
CA VAL A 172 9.21 -11.25 -22.27
C VAL A 172 8.13 -11.37 -23.34
N PHE A 173 7.27 -10.35 -23.43
CA PHE A 173 6.16 -10.32 -24.41
C PHE A 173 6.44 -9.49 -25.67
N GLY A 174 7.65 -8.96 -25.82
CA GLY A 174 7.99 -8.12 -26.98
C GLY A 174 7.26 -6.79 -27.00
N PHE A 175 6.86 -6.25 -25.83
CA PHE A 175 6.19 -4.96 -25.73
C PHE A 175 7.16 -3.78 -25.78
N CYS A 176 8.46 -4.04 -25.70
CA CYS A 176 9.53 -3.08 -25.95
C CYS A 176 10.60 -3.67 -26.88
N THR A 177 11.38 -2.79 -27.52
CA THR A 177 12.53 -3.21 -28.31
C THR A 177 13.72 -3.54 -27.42
N PRO A 178 14.72 -4.30 -27.91
CA PRO A 178 15.96 -4.54 -27.17
C PRO A 178 16.71 -3.26 -26.82
N GLU A 179 16.65 -2.24 -27.68
CA GLU A 179 17.27 -0.93 -27.48
C GLU A 179 16.59 -0.17 -26.34
N GLU A 180 15.25 -0.13 -26.31
CA GLU A 180 14.47 0.48 -25.24
C GLU A 180 14.77 -0.18 -23.88
N TYR A 181 14.86 -1.51 -23.86
CA TYR A 181 15.28 -2.27 -22.68
C TYR A 181 16.68 -1.86 -22.20
N LYS A 182 17.66 -1.82 -23.09
CA LYS A 182 19.05 -1.43 -22.78
C LYS A 182 19.13 0.00 -22.23
N ILE A 183 18.41 0.95 -22.87
CA ILE A 183 18.36 2.35 -22.42
C ILE A 183 17.77 2.41 -20.99
N PHE A 184 16.67 1.72 -20.75
CA PHE A 184 16.04 1.65 -19.44
C PHE A 184 16.99 1.10 -18.36
N MET A 185 17.60 -0.05 -18.63
CA MET A 185 18.50 -0.72 -17.66
C MET A 185 19.73 0.11 -17.32
N LYS A 186 20.23 0.94 -18.25
CA LYS A 186 21.33 1.89 -18.01
C LYS A 186 20.89 3.09 -17.18
N GLY A 187 19.67 3.56 -17.35
CA GLY A 187 19.19 4.82 -16.75
C GLY A 187 18.47 4.68 -15.42
N VAL A 188 17.81 3.53 -15.15
CA VAL A 188 16.89 3.39 -14.02
C VAL A 188 17.55 3.60 -12.66
N VAL A 189 18.75 3.10 -12.43
CA VAL A 189 19.47 3.27 -11.16
C VAL A 189 19.83 4.73 -10.91
N GLY A 190 20.22 5.45 -11.97
CA GLY A 190 20.49 6.90 -11.90
C GLY A 190 19.22 7.70 -11.59
N PHE A 191 18.12 7.37 -12.22
CA PHE A 191 16.81 7.96 -11.98
C PHE A 191 16.36 7.76 -10.50
N GLU A 192 16.45 6.55 -9.99
CA GLU A 192 16.10 6.23 -8.59
C GLU A 192 17.05 6.93 -7.59
N LYS A 193 18.33 6.97 -7.91
CA LYS A 193 19.33 7.69 -7.09
C LYS A 193 19.00 9.17 -6.98
N ASP A 194 18.55 9.79 -8.07
CA ASP A 194 18.15 11.19 -8.06
C ASP A 194 16.91 11.44 -7.19
N LEU A 195 15.88 10.58 -7.28
CA LEU A 195 14.71 10.64 -6.42
C LEU A 195 15.08 10.58 -4.92
N VAL A 196 15.95 9.65 -4.55
CA VAL A 196 16.39 9.47 -3.16
C VAL A 196 17.21 10.66 -2.69
N ARG A 197 18.12 11.19 -3.52
CA ARG A 197 18.91 12.40 -3.22
C ARG A 197 18.03 13.61 -2.96
N GLN A 198 16.90 13.71 -3.61
CA GLN A 198 15.92 14.79 -3.41
C GLN A 198 14.95 14.52 -2.24
N GLY A 199 15.27 13.55 -1.38
CA GLY A 199 14.54 13.29 -0.13
C GLY A 199 13.29 12.40 -0.30
N THR A 200 13.11 11.74 -1.45
CA THR A 200 12.04 10.76 -1.62
C THR A 200 12.47 9.42 -1.01
N ILE A 201 11.64 8.86 -0.15
CA ILE A 201 11.81 7.51 0.37
C ILE A 201 11.32 6.54 -0.71
N LEU A 202 12.23 5.73 -1.27
CA LEU A 202 11.91 4.76 -2.32
C LEU A 202 12.08 3.34 -1.79
N VAL A 203 10.98 2.60 -1.71
CA VAL A 203 10.94 1.20 -1.27
C VAL A 203 10.61 0.30 -2.44
N LYS A 204 11.43 -0.73 -2.67
CA LYS A 204 11.26 -1.68 -3.77
C LYS A 204 11.00 -3.09 -3.23
N LEU A 205 9.79 -3.59 -3.42
CA LEU A 205 9.34 -4.90 -2.96
C LEU A 205 9.11 -5.83 -4.15
N TYR A 206 9.80 -6.98 -4.15
CA TYR A 206 9.62 -8.02 -5.16
C TYR A 206 8.95 -9.26 -4.55
N PHE A 207 7.72 -9.56 -4.96
CA PHE A 207 6.96 -10.72 -4.50
C PHE A 207 7.30 -11.95 -5.33
N SER A 208 8.03 -12.87 -4.72
CA SER A 208 8.46 -14.14 -5.33
C SER A 208 7.44 -15.24 -5.04
N VAL A 209 7.09 -16.00 -6.06
CA VAL A 209 6.18 -17.15 -5.99
C VAL A 209 6.76 -18.27 -6.84
N THR A 210 6.54 -19.53 -6.46
CA THR A 210 6.95 -20.70 -7.27
C THR A 210 5.98 -20.92 -8.44
N LYS A 211 6.43 -21.68 -9.44
CA LYS A 211 5.64 -22.03 -10.62
C LYS A 211 4.35 -22.76 -10.21
N ASN A 212 4.49 -23.74 -9.31
CA ASN A 212 3.37 -24.54 -8.84
C ASN A 212 2.33 -23.71 -8.07
N GLU A 213 2.78 -22.84 -7.19
CA GLU A 213 1.87 -21.96 -6.44
C GLU A 213 1.19 -20.93 -7.35
N GLN A 214 1.88 -20.39 -8.34
CA GLN A 214 1.28 -19.51 -9.33
C GLN A 214 0.19 -20.24 -10.11
N ALA A 215 0.47 -21.47 -10.60
CA ALA A 215 -0.50 -22.30 -11.31
C ALA A 215 -1.74 -22.56 -10.44
N ARG A 216 -1.55 -22.98 -9.18
CA ARG A 216 -2.65 -23.18 -8.23
C ARG A 216 -3.49 -21.92 -8.01
N ARG A 217 -2.85 -20.75 -8.00
CA ARG A 217 -3.58 -19.47 -7.86
C ARG A 217 -4.34 -19.08 -9.12
N PHE A 218 -3.83 -19.41 -10.31
CA PHE A 218 -4.53 -19.22 -11.57
C PHE A 218 -5.75 -20.15 -11.68
N ASP A 219 -5.63 -21.44 -11.35
CA ASP A 219 -6.74 -22.35 -11.31
C ASP A 219 -7.86 -21.87 -10.37
N ARG A 220 -7.48 -21.39 -9.19
CA ARG A 220 -8.44 -20.80 -8.27
C ARG A 220 -9.12 -19.54 -8.82
N ARG A 221 -8.44 -18.73 -9.64
CA ARG A 221 -9.05 -17.58 -10.31
C ARG A 221 -10.03 -18.03 -11.38
N LYS A 222 -9.65 -19.05 -12.17
CA LYS A 222 -10.46 -19.61 -13.24
C LYS A 222 -11.79 -20.20 -12.73
N ASN A 223 -11.75 -20.82 -11.56
CA ASN A 223 -12.89 -21.53 -10.97
C ASN A 223 -13.71 -20.66 -9.98
N ASP A 224 -13.40 -19.38 -9.81
CA ASP A 224 -14.10 -18.47 -8.90
C ASP A 224 -14.67 -17.29 -9.70
N ALA A 225 -15.99 -17.25 -9.87
CA ALA A 225 -16.68 -16.20 -10.64
C ALA A 225 -16.32 -14.77 -10.19
N LEU A 226 -16.04 -14.58 -8.88
CA LEU A 226 -15.63 -13.29 -8.34
C LEU A 226 -14.16 -12.92 -8.64
N ARG A 227 -13.41 -13.83 -9.29
CA ARG A 227 -11.97 -13.66 -9.57
C ARG A 227 -11.60 -13.85 -11.03
N GLN A 228 -12.48 -14.37 -11.85
CA GLN A 228 -12.25 -14.60 -13.29
C GLN A 228 -11.79 -13.32 -14.00
N TRP A 229 -12.37 -12.17 -13.65
CA TRP A 229 -12.00 -10.87 -14.20
C TRP A 229 -10.52 -10.47 -14.00
N LYS A 230 -9.79 -11.18 -13.13
CA LYS A 230 -8.34 -10.99 -12.88
C LYS A 230 -7.46 -11.83 -13.80
N LEU A 231 -8.02 -12.67 -14.64
CA LEU A 231 -7.28 -13.45 -15.61
C LEU A 231 -7.16 -12.64 -16.90
N SER A 232 -5.94 -12.33 -17.29
CA SER A 232 -5.61 -11.70 -18.57
C SER A 232 -4.97 -12.71 -19.52
N GLU A 233 -4.88 -12.36 -20.80
CA GLU A 233 -4.15 -13.16 -21.80
C GLU A 233 -2.67 -13.34 -21.40
N VAL A 234 -2.08 -12.32 -20.80
CA VAL A 234 -0.71 -12.36 -20.26
C VAL A 234 -0.59 -13.40 -19.12
N ASP A 235 -1.60 -13.48 -18.24
CA ASP A 235 -1.62 -14.48 -17.16
C ASP A 235 -1.67 -15.92 -17.71
N LEU A 236 -2.42 -16.16 -18.79
CA LEU A 236 -2.52 -17.47 -19.42
C LEU A 236 -1.18 -17.93 -20.00
N GLN A 237 -0.42 -17.01 -20.62
CA GLN A 237 0.90 -17.32 -21.20
C GLN A 237 2.05 -17.30 -20.16
N ALA A 238 1.82 -16.78 -18.96
CA ALA A 238 2.87 -16.59 -17.95
C ALA A 238 3.53 -17.92 -17.49
N GLN A 239 2.80 -19.04 -17.54
CA GLN A 239 3.30 -20.36 -17.19
C GLN A 239 4.24 -20.94 -18.27
N GLU A 240 3.93 -20.70 -19.54
CA GLU A 240 4.74 -21.14 -20.68
C GLU A 240 6.05 -20.36 -20.73
N ARG A 241 6.01 -19.06 -20.43
CA ARG A 241 7.19 -18.17 -20.43
C ARG A 241 7.89 -18.07 -19.05
N TRP A 242 7.73 -19.10 -18.22
CA TRP A 242 8.25 -19.08 -16.86
C TRP A 242 9.76 -18.80 -16.78
N ASP A 243 10.54 -19.42 -17.66
CA ASP A 243 12.00 -19.32 -17.64
C ASP A 243 12.48 -17.97 -18.17
N ASP A 244 11.82 -17.42 -19.18
CA ASP A 244 12.08 -16.06 -19.66
C ASP A 244 11.89 -15.04 -18.55
N PHE A 245 10.76 -15.13 -17.84
CA PHE A 245 10.53 -14.31 -16.65
C PHE A 245 11.56 -14.52 -15.54
N THR A 246 12.05 -15.73 -15.36
CA THR A 246 13.08 -16.03 -14.36
C THR A 246 14.38 -15.35 -14.70
N ASN A 247 14.79 -15.39 -15.96
CA ASN A 247 15.97 -14.72 -16.46
C ASN A 247 15.87 -13.21 -16.32
N GLN A 248 14.74 -12.62 -16.75
CA GLN A 248 14.51 -11.18 -16.63
C GLN A 248 14.47 -10.72 -15.17
N LYS A 249 13.84 -11.48 -14.29
CA LYS A 249 13.87 -11.23 -12.84
C LYS A 249 15.30 -11.18 -12.30
N TYR A 250 16.11 -12.18 -12.64
CA TYR A 250 17.50 -12.25 -12.17
C TYR A 250 18.30 -11.03 -12.65
N GLU A 251 18.23 -10.71 -13.93
CA GLU A 251 18.90 -9.55 -14.51
C GLU A 251 18.44 -8.23 -13.90
N MET A 252 17.14 -8.06 -13.71
CA MET A 252 16.57 -6.89 -13.05
C MET A 252 17.12 -6.73 -11.62
N LEU A 253 16.95 -7.75 -10.79
CA LEU A 253 17.38 -7.68 -9.39
C LEU A 253 18.90 -7.46 -9.29
N LYS A 254 19.71 -8.18 -10.09
CA LYS A 254 21.16 -8.08 -10.07
C LYS A 254 21.65 -6.68 -10.50
N LYS A 255 21.09 -6.11 -11.57
CA LYS A 255 21.58 -4.86 -12.16
C LYS A 255 21.00 -3.60 -11.53
N THR A 256 19.88 -3.73 -10.82
CA THR A 256 19.17 -2.56 -10.27
C THR A 256 19.07 -2.56 -8.74
N HIS A 257 19.64 -3.55 -8.06
CA HIS A 257 19.87 -3.46 -6.62
C HIS A 257 20.97 -2.43 -6.34
N SER A 258 20.66 -1.44 -5.53
CA SER A 258 21.60 -0.37 -5.19
C SER A 258 21.48 -0.01 -3.71
N ASN A 259 22.55 0.57 -3.15
CA ASN A 259 22.55 1.03 -1.76
C ASN A 259 21.53 2.16 -1.50
N HIS A 260 21.16 2.91 -2.54
CA HIS A 260 20.20 4.01 -2.43
C HIS A 260 18.75 3.53 -2.44
N ALA A 261 18.47 2.43 -3.16
CA ALA A 261 17.16 1.83 -3.29
C ALA A 261 17.34 0.30 -3.46
N PRO A 262 17.53 -0.43 -2.37
CA PRO A 262 17.70 -1.87 -2.40
C PRO A 262 16.37 -2.58 -2.72
N TRP A 263 16.48 -3.74 -3.38
CA TRP A 263 15.35 -4.65 -3.52
C TRP A 263 15.17 -5.49 -2.26
N THR A 264 13.95 -5.56 -1.78
CA THR A 264 13.51 -6.56 -0.80
C THR A 264 12.73 -7.66 -1.51
N VAL A 265 13.23 -8.90 -1.43
CA VAL A 265 12.56 -10.06 -2.01
C VAL A 265 11.69 -10.74 -0.95
N ILE A 266 10.39 -10.76 -1.19
CA ILE A 266 9.39 -11.32 -0.29
C ILE A 266 8.94 -12.67 -0.83
N ARG A 267 9.17 -13.76 -0.08
CA ARG A 267 8.62 -15.06 -0.40
C ARG A 267 7.12 -15.05 -0.14
N SER A 268 6.32 -15.27 -1.17
CA SER A 268 4.87 -15.10 -1.10
C SER A 268 4.07 -16.39 -1.35
N GLU A 269 4.69 -17.55 -1.15
CA GLU A 269 4.00 -18.85 -1.08
C GLU A 269 2.89 -18.81 -0.04
N ASP A 270 3.27 -18.43 1.18
CA ASP A 270 2.33 -18.15 2.24
C ASP A 270 2.07 -16.64 2.30
N LYS A 271 0.83 -16.26 2.02
CA LYS A 271 0.40 -14.85 2.06
C LYS A 271 0.40 -14.28 3.46
N HIS A 272 0.27 -15.12 4.48
CA HIS A 272 0.23 -14.69 5.87
C HIS A 272 1.62 -14.36 6.37
N GLN A 273 2.64 -15.11 5.98
CA GLN A 273 4.04 -14.80 6.29
C GLN A 273 4.60 -13.65 5.44
N ALA A 274 4.17 -13.54 4.20
CA ALA A 274 4.64 -12.46 3.30
C ALA A 274 4.21 -11.05 3.75
N ARG A 275 3.09 -10.92 4.44
CA ARG A 275 2.54 -9.61 4.84
C ARG A 275 3.34 -8.95 5.95
N PRO A 276 3.61 -9.60 7.12
CA PRO A 276 4.45 -9.02 8.16
C PRO A 276 5.81 -8.55 7.62
N VAL A 277 6.48 -9.36 6.80
CA VAL A 277 7.76 -9.01 6.17
C VAL A 277 7.64 -7.73 5.34
N SER A 278 6.53 -7.58 4.58
CA SER A 278 6.30 -6.35 3.81
C SER A 278 6.19 -5.12 4.71
N TYR A 279 5.47 -5.22 5.83
CA TYR A 279 5.29 -4.12 6.78
C TYR A 279 6.60 -3.73 7.48
N THR A 280 7.37 -4.72 7.95
CA THR A 280 8.65 -4.49 8.62
C THR A 280 9.62 -3.72 7.72
N HIS A 281 9.66 -4.05 6.42
CA HIS A 281 10.51 -3.33 5.48
C HIS A 281 10.02 -1.91 5.18
N LEU A 282 8.72 -1.67 5.20
CA LEU A 282 8.18 -0.30 5.05
C LEU A 282 8.61 0.59 6.22
N ARG A 283 8.62 0.03 7.44
CA ARG A 283 9.06 0.73 8.65
C ARG A 283 10.57 1.06 8.64
N ALA A 284 11.41 0.12 8.21
CA ALA A 284 12.86 0.26 8.27
C ALA A 284 13.43 1.46 7.47
N HIS A 285 12.62 2.12 6.66
CA HIS A 285 13.00 3.30 5.89
C HIS A 285 12.63 4.64 6.56
N GLU A 286 12.14 4.62 7.81
CA GLU A 286 11.84 5.83 8.60
C GLU A 286 13.07 6.39 9.33
N THR A 287 14.05 5.55 9.58
CA THR A 287 15.32 5.87 10.24
C THR A 287 16.43 6.06 9.21
#